data_07b94922787e01d61a88918d87c7e925
#
_entry.id   07b94922787e01d61a88918d87c7e925
#
_cell.length_a   1.000
_cell.length_b   1.000
_cell.length_c   1.000
_cell.angle_alpha   90.00
_cell.angle_beta   90.00
_cell.angle_gamma   90.00
#
_symmetry.space_group_name_H-M   'P 1'
#
loop_
_entity.id
_entity.type
_entity.pdbx_description
1 polymer ?
#
loop_
_entity_poly.entity_id
_entity_poly.type
_entity_poly.pdbx_seq_one_letter_code
_entity_poly.pdbx_strand_id
1 'polypeptide(L)'
;MPKERKKSLCMDTLRHAEYYGMLQTFDDLYAKSKSGEKFPNLMELILSQDNIMLAYRNIKSNTGSYTAGTDHQNIGDIGKLPPSVVIEKVRKIVTGSQHGYRPKPVRRKDIPKPNGKTRPLGIPCIWDRLIQQCVKQILEPICEAKFSNNSYGFRPNRSVEHAISRTYSLLQRAHLHYVLEFDIKGFFDNVNHSKLIRQLWSLGIQDKQLLFVIKRILKAPIRMPDGTTEYPTKGTPQGGIISPLLANVVLNELDHWIDSQWVEHPLAVSHAYRRIIRTSEVIDKSKGYVMMRRTGLKEMFIVRYADDFRIFCRNREDAERT
;
A
#
# COMPACT_ATOMS: atom_id res chain seq x y z
N MET A 1 -19.75 1.92 28.69
CA MET A 1 -18.82 1.21 27.77
C MET A 1 -19.36 1.35 26.36
N PRO A 2 -18.67 2.00 25.41
CA PRO A 2 -19.13 2.07 24.04
C PRO A 2 -19.01 0.68 23.42
N LYS A 3 -20.09 0.17 22.82
CA LYS A 3 -20.09 -1.07 22.06
C LYS A 3 -19.16 -0.89 20.85
N GLU A 4 -18.01 -1.55 20.86
CA GLU A 4 -17.19 -1.72 19.65
C GLU A 4 -18.05 -2.39 18.58
N ARG A 5 -18.38 -1.63 17.54
CA ARG A 5 -18.90 -2.22 16.30
C ARG A 5 -17.77 -3.08 15.74
N LYS A 6 -17.90 -4.41 15.83
CA LYS A 6 -17.09 -5.32 15.03
C LYS A 6 -17.15 -4.82 13.58
N LYS A 7 -16.03 -4.32 13.05
CA LYS A 7 -15.91 -4.05 11.63
C LYS A 7 -16.08 -5.40 10.93
N SER A 8 -17.24 -5.64 10.33
CA SER A 8 -17.37 -6.73 9.37
C SER A 8 -16.32 -6.51 8.29
N LEU A 9 -15.63 -7.58 7.89
CA LEU A 9 -14.75 -7.63 6.72
C LEU A 9 -15.42 -6.79 5.62
N CYS A 10 -14.62 -5.98 4.91
CA CYS A 10 -15.00 -4.90 3.99
C CYS A 10 -16.03 -5.28 2.89
N MET A 11 -17.18 -5.80 3.28
CA MET A 11 -18.31 -6.17 2.39
C MET A 11 -18.79 -4.96 1.57
N ASP A 12 -18.72 -3.75 2.14
CA ASP A 12 -19.20 -2.56 1.43
C ASP A 12 -18.30 -2.17 0.24
N THR A 13 -16.99 -2.31 0.38
CA THR A 13 -16.06 -2.05 -0.73
C THR A 13 -16.16 -3.10 -1.84
N LEU A 14 -16.39 -4.35 -1.49
CA LEU A 14 -16.62 -5.42 -2.47
C LEU A 14 -17.92 -5.18 -3.24
N ARG A 15 -19.03 -4.87 -2.54
CA ARG A 15 -20.32 -4.53 -3.16
C ARG A 15 -20.24 -3.30 -4.07
N HIS A 16 -19.43 -2.30 -3.70
CA HIS A 16 -19.21 -1.14 -4.57
C HIS A 16 -18.49 -1.53 -5.86
N ALA A 17 -17.43 -2.35 -5.77
CA ALA A 17 -16.71 -2.83 -6.95
C ALA A 17 -17.60 -3.70 -7.86
N GLU A 18 -18.43 -4.56 -7.28
CA GLU A 18 -19.41 -5.38 -7.99
C GLU A 18 -20.45 -4.50 -8.72
N TYR A 19 -21.02 -3.50 -8.04
CA TYR A 19 -22.00 -2.56 -8.61
C TYR A 19 -21.47 -1.84 -9.86
N TYR A 20 -20.18 -1.49 -9.90
CA TYR A 20 -19.55 -0.83 -11.04
C TYR A 20 -18.85 -1.82 -12.01
N GLY A 21 -19.07 -3.12 -11.88
CA GLY A 21 -18.49 -4.13 -12.77
C GLY A 21 -16.96 -4.25 -12.71
N MET A 22 -16.32 -3.74 -11.64
CA MET A 22 -14.86 -3.67 -11.54
C MET A 22 -14.19 -4.91 -10.94
N LEU A 23 -14.96 -5.87 -10.39
CA LEU A 23 -14.40 -7.06 -9.74
C LEU A 23 -13.54 -7.87 -10.71
N GLN A 24 -14.10 -8.22 -11.88
CA GLN A 24 -13.37 -9.00 -12.88
C GLN A 24 -12.10 -8.29 -13.33
N THR A 25 -12.15 -6.96 -13.52
CA THR A 25 -10.98 -6.16 -13.87
C THR A 25 -9.88 -6.26 -12.80
N PHE A 26 -10.24 -6.21 -11.51
CA PHE A 26 -9.29 -6.32 -10.42
C PHE A 26 -8.69 -7.72 -10.31
N ASP A 27 -9.51 -8.76 -10.48
CA ASP A 27 -9.07 -10.15 -10.48
C ASP A 27 -8.13 -10.44 -11.66
N ASP A 28 -8.44 -9.91 -12.84
CA ASP A 28 -7.59 -10.04 -14.03
C ASP A 28 -6.25 -9.32 -13.85
N LEU A 29 -6.25 -8.10 -13.29
CA LEU A 29 -5.02 -7.37 -12.98
C LEU A 29 -4.15 -8.12 -11.98
N TYR A 30 -4.76 -8.70 -10.94
CA TYR A 30 -4.06 -9.52 -9.96
C TYR A 30 -3.45 -10.78 -10.61
N ALA A 31 -4.24 -11.52 -11.38
CA ALA A 31 -3.81 -12.76 -12.05
C ALA A 31 -2.66 -12.49 -13.04
N LYS A 32 -2.79 -11.47 -13.88
CA LYS A 32 -1.76 -11.04 -14.84
C LYS A 32 -0.48 -10.58 -14.12
N SER A 33 -0.61 -9.82 -13.04
CA SER A 33 0.55 -9.44 -12.25
C SER A 33 1.24 -10.66 -11.65
N LYS A 34 0.48 -11.60 -11.10
CA LYS A 34 1.02 -12.84 -10.51
C LYS A 34 1.76 -13.69 -11.52
N SER A 35 1.31 -13.73 -12.79
CA SER A 35 2.00 -14.42 -13.89
C SER A 35 3.25 -13.68 -14.40
N GLY A 36 3.51 -12.45 -13.94
CA GLY A 36 4.67 -11.65 -14.32
C GLY A 36 4.46 -10.74 -15.52
N GLU A 37 3.22 -10.56 -15.97
CA GLU A 37 2.89 -9.64 -17.05
C GLU A 37 3.22 -8.19 -16.70
N LYS A 38 3.46 -7.39 -17.74
CA LYS A 38 3.74 -5.95 -17.65
C LYS A 38 2.54 -5.15 -18.10
N PHE A 39 2.37 -3.98 -17.51
CA PHE A 39 1.23 -3.10 -17.73
C PHE A 39 1.67 -1.76 -18.34
N PRO A 40 1.77 -1.68 -19.68
CA PRO A 40 2.18 -0.44 -20.36
C PRO A 40 1.06 0.59 -20.51
N ASN A 41 -0.21 0.20 -20.40
CA ASN A 41 -1.39 1.03 -20.69
C ASN A 41 -2.44 0.88 -19.59
N LEU A 42 -2.25 1.56 -18.45
CA LEU A 42 -3.18 1.56 -17.32
C LEU A 42 -4.06 2.80 -17.26
N MET A 43 -3.64 3.90 -17.93
CA MET A 43 -4.36 5.18 -17.85
C MET A 43 -5.78 5.10 -18.40
N GLU A 44 -6.04 4.27 -19.40
CA GLU A 44 -7.39 4.06 -19.93
C GLU A 44 -8.32 3.46 -18.85
N LEU A 45 -7.88 2.44 -18.14
CA LEU A 45 -8.63 1.85 -17.02
C LEU A 45 -8.81 2.85 -15.87
N ILE A 46 -7.76 3.60 -15.53
CA ILE A 46 -7.80 4.59 -14.45
C ILE A 46 -8.84 5.68 -14.74
N LEU A 47 -8.96 6.12 -16.01
CA LEU A 47 -9.87 7.15 -16.46
C LEU A 47 -11.20 6.61 -17.00
N SER A 48 -11.46 5.29 -16.85
CA SER A 48 -12.75 4.70 -17.21
C SER A 48 -13.88 5.28 -16.33
N GLN A 49 -15.08 5.33 -16.87
CA GLN A 49 -16.25 5.83 -16.15
C GLN A 49 -16.50 5.07 -14.86
N ASP A 50 -16.46 3.74 -14.93
CA ASP A 50 -16.76 2.86 -13.81
C ASP A 50 -15.74 3.00 -12.68
N ASN A 51 -14.45 3.10 -13.03
CA ASN A 51 -13.39 3.32 -12.06
C ASN A 51 -13.50 4.70 -11.38
N ILE A 52 -13.83 5.77 -12.11
CA ILE A 52 -14.01 7.12 -11.54
C ILE A 52 -15.22 7.13 -10.59
N MET A 53 -16.34 6.53 -10.98
CA MET A 53 -17.54 6.50 -10.14
C MET A 53 -17.37 5.61 -8.91
N LEU A 54 -16.67 4.48 -9.04
CA LEU A 54 -16.26 3.66 -7.90
C LEU A 54 -15.34 4.44 -6.95
N ALA A 55 -14.38 5.19 -7.48
CA ALA A 55 -13.49 6.03 -6.68
C ALA A 55 -14.27 7.11 -5.90
N TYR A 56 -15.22 7.77 -6.54
CA TYR A 56 -16.13 8.71 -5.85
C TYR A 56 -16.88 8.02 -4.70
N ARG A 57 -17.46 6.84 -4.94
CA ARG A 57 -18.20 6.08 -3.93
C ARG A 57 -17.32 5.71 -2.73
N ASN A 58 -16.12 5.24 -2.99
CA ASN A 58 -15.16 4.87 -1.96
C ASN A 58 -14.71 6.07 -1.11
N ILE A 59 -14.48 7.24 -1.73
CA ILE A 59 -14.12 8.45 -0.99
C ILE A 59 -15.29 8.96 -0.16
N LYS A 60 -16.52 8.94 -0.71
CA LYS A 60 -17.72 9.46 -0.03
C LYS A 60 -17.96 8.78 1.32
N SER A 61 -17.64 7.50 1.45
CA SER A 61 -17.79 6.73 2.68
C SER A 61 -16.72 7.05 3.75
N ASN A 62 -15.64 7.74 3.40
CA ASN A 62 -14.56 8.06 4.33
C ASN A 62 -14.92 9.24 5.24
N THR A 63 -14.67 9.13 6.55
CA THR A 63 -14.95 10.19 7.54
C THR A 63 -14.26 11.52 7.21
N GLY A 64 -13.06 11.47 6.60
CA GLY A 64 -12.31 12.66 6.17
C GLY A 64 -12.79 13.31 4.88
N SER A 65 -13.82 12.77 4.21
CA SER A 65 -14.27 13.24 2.88
C SER A 65 -14.79 14.68 2.86
N TYR A 66 -15.34 15.14 3.99
CA TYR A 66 -15.81 16.52 4.18
C TYR A 66 -14.72 17.50 4.62
N THR A 67 -13.51 17.02 4.91
CA THR A 67 -12.38 17.92 5.25
C THR A 67 -11.84 18.55 3.97
N ALA A 68 -11.99 19.86 3.81
CA ALA A 68 -11.54 20.57 2.60
C ALA A 68 -10.00 20.69 2.53
N GLY A 69 -9.46 20.70 1.30
CA GLY A 69 -8.07 21.05 0.99
C GLY A 69 -7.85 22.58 1.00
N THR A 70 -6.89 23.03 0.20
CA THR A 70 -6.57 24.47 0.01
C THR A 70 -7.60 25.19 -0.85
N ASP A 71 -8.42 24.47 -1.59
CA ASP A 71 -9.47 25.02 -2.46
C ASP A 71 -10.85 25.10 -1.80
N HIS A 72 -10.94 24.80 -0.50
CA HIS A 72 -12.16 24.82 0.30
C HIS A 72 -13.29 23.91 -0.22
N GLN A 73 -13.01 23.01 -1.18
CA GLN A 73 -13.97 22.04 -1.70
C GLN A 73 -13.90 20.72 -0.94
N ASN A 74 -15.04 20.02 -0.83
CA ASN A 74 -15.17 18.72 -0.19
C ASN A 74 -16.03 17.76 -1.04
N ILE A 75 -16.28 16.55 -0.56
CA ILE A 75 -17.01 15.53 -1.31
C ILE A 75 -18.47 15.92 -1.60
N GLY A 76 -19.09 16.73 -0.75
CA GLY A 76 -20.45 17.23 -0.95
C GLY A 76 -20.55 18.14 -2.21
N ASP A 77 -19.49 18.89 -2.53
CA ASP A 77 -19.46 19.74 -3.70
C ASP A 77 -19.35 18.91 -4.99
N ILE A 78 -18.62 17.79 -4.97
CA ILE A 78 -18.63 16.83 -6.08
C ILE A 78 -20.00 16.16 -6.20
N GLY A 79 -20.63 15.82 -5.08
CA GLY A 79 -21.93 15.14 -5.04
C GLY A 79 -23.10 15.96 -5.60
N LYS A 80 -22.95 17.27 -5.76
CA LYS A 80 -23.94 18.14 -6.41
C LYS A 80 -23.87 18.10 -7.94
N LEU A 81 -22.81 17.55 -8.50
CA LEU A 81 -22.56 17.51 -9.94
C LEU A 81 -23.15 16.22 -10.57
N PRO A 82 -23.66 16.29 -11.81
CA PRO A 82 -24.01 15.10 -12.57
C PRO A 82 -22.79 14.18 -12.77
N PRO A 83 -22.98 12.85 -12.80
CA PRO A 83 -21.88 11.90 -13.00
C PRO A 83 -21.02 12.19 -14.25
N SER A 84 -21.65 12.55 -15.36
CA SER A 84 -20.94 12.90 -16.61
C SER A 84 -19.98 14.07 -16.43
N VAL A 85 -20.38 15.10 -15.68
CA VAL A 85 -19.55 16.28 -15.38
C VAL A 85 -18.36 15.89 -14.47
N VAL A 86 -18.58 15.00 -13.51
CA VAL A 86 -17.50 14.50 -12.63
C VAL A 86 -16.47 13.74 -13.46
N ILE A 87 -16.91 12.82 -14.33
CA ILE A 87 -16.05 12.02 -15.20
C ILE A 87 -15.23 12.91 -16.13
N GLU A 88 -15.90 13.83 -16.83
CA GLU A 88 -15.24 14.76 -17.75
C GLU A 88 -14.20 15.62 -17.03
N LYS A 89 -14.54 16.13 -15.84
CA LYS A 89 -13.64 16.97 -15.05
C LYS A 89 -12.41 16.21 -14.58
N VAL A 90 -12.55 14.96 -14.13
CA VAL A 90 -11.40 14.11 -13.76
C VAL A 90 -10.49 13.89 -14.97
N ARG A 91 -11.06 13.53 -16.12
CA ARG A 91 -10.31 13.36 -17.37
C ARG A 91 -9.58 14.65 -17.75
N LYS A 92 -10.28 15.79 -17.76
CA LYS A 92 -9.70 17.10 -18.08
C LYS A 92 -8.56 17.50 -17.13
N ILE A 93 -8.68 17.25 -15.83
CA ILE A 93 -7.60 17.54 -14.86
C ILE A 93 -6.36 16.70 -15.16
N VAL A 94 -6.52 15.44 -15.55
CA VAL A 94 -5.39 14.54 -15.79
C VAL A 94 -4.77 14.71 -17.16
N THR A 95 -5.57 14.92 -18.22
CA THR A 95 -5.12 14.91 -19.61
C THR A 95 -5.21 16.26 -20.31
N GLY A 96 -6.01 17.21 -19.81
CA GLY A 96 -6.39 18.44 -20.51
C GLY A 96 -5.34 19.56 -20.51
N SER A 97 -4.18 19.37 -19.88
CA SER A 97 -3.09 20.37 -19.85
C SER A 97 -1.94 19.95 -20.75
N GLN A 98 -1.37 20.89 -21.55
CA GLN A 98 -0.13 20.66 -22.32
C GLN A 98 1.04 20.18 -21.45
N HIS A 99 0.99 20.48 -20.15
CA HIS A 99 2.01 20.09 -19.17
C HIS A 99 1.59 18.88 -18.31
N GLY A 100 0.50 18.19 -18.66
CA GLY A 100 -0.06 17.07 -17.93
C GLY A 100 -0.64 17.45 -16.56
N TYR A 101 -0.91 16.45 -15.74
CA TYR A 101 -1.50 16.58 -14.41
C TYR A 101 -0.68 17.48 -13.48
N ARG A 102 -1.35 18.44 -12.84
CA ARG A 102 -0.79 19.33 -11.83
C ARG A 102 -1.67 19.35 -10.59
N PRO A 103 -1.28 18.65 -9.50
CA PRO A 103 -2.05 18.66 -8.26
C PRO A 103 -2.06 20.05 -7.64
N LYS A 104 -3.17 20.41 -7.00
CA LYS A 104 -3.25 21.62 -6.17
C LYS A 104 -2.39 21.46 -4.91
N PRO A 105 -2.00 22.58 -4.25
CA PRO A 105 -1.26 22.50 -3.01
C PRO A 105 -2.01 21.67 -1.94
N VAL A 106 -1.27 20.81 -1.25
CA VAL A 106 -1.75 20.02 -0.12
C VAL A 106 -1.79 20.93 1.11
N ARG A 107 -2.88 20.96 1.84
CA ARG A 107 -3.00 21.75 3.08
C ARG A 107 -2.35 21.01 4.25
N ARG A 108 -1.34 21.62 4.86
CA ARG A 108 -0.69 21.11 6.08
C ARG A 108 -1.58 21.31 7.29
N LYS A 109 -1.69 20.28 8.12
CA LYS A 109 -2.31 20.34 9.45
C LYS A 109 -1.52 19.45 10.41
N ASP A 110 -1.04 20.04 11.51
CA ASP A 110 -0.35 19.28 12.53
C ASP A 110 -1.35 18.73 13.55
N ILE A 111 -1.26 17.41 13.82
CA ILE A 111 -2.12 16.70 14.77
C ILE A 111 -1.32 16.38 16.01
N PRO A 112 -1.77 16.79 17.23
CA PRO A 112 -1.10 16.44 18.47
C PRO A 112 -1.07 14.91 18.67
N LYS A 113 0.09 14.41 19.13
CA LYS A 113 0.23 13.03 19.62
C LYS A 113 0.15 13.00 21.15
N PRO A 114 -0.23 11.85 21.76
CA PRO A 114 -0.29 11.72 23.23
C PRO A 114 1.03 12.03 23.95
N ASN A 115 2.16 11.89 23.27
CA ASN A 115 3.51 12.15 23.80
C ASN A 115 3.96 13.61 23.65
N GLY A 116 3.06 14.56 23.37
CA GLY A 116 3.35 15.99 23.20
C GLY A 116 3.98 16.36 21.85
N LYS A 117 4.34 15.40 21.01
CA LYS A 117 4.82 15.65 19.64
C LYS A 117 3.64 15.88 18.69
N THR A 118 3.90 16.48 17.53
CA THR A 118 2.92 16.63 16.46
C THR A 118 3.14 15.61 15.35
N ARG A 119 2.06 15.21 14.68
CA ARG A 119 2.10 14.45 13.43
C ARG A 119 1.69 15.35 12.29
N PRO A 120 2.56 15.58 11.31
CA PRO A 120 2.23 16.37 10.16
C PRO A 120 1.24 15.62 9.26
N LEU A 121 0.05 16.16 9.03
CA LEU A 121 -0.93 15.62 8.10
C LEU A 121 -1.05 16.53 6.88
N GLY A 122 -0.93 15.96 5.69
CA GLY A 122 -1.23 16.66 4.44
C GLY A 122 -2.65 16.34 3.96
N ILE A 123 -3.46 17.35 3.70
CA ILE A 123 -4.83 17.21 3.21
C ILE A 123 -4.87 17.65 1.74
N PRO A 124 -4.84 16.73 0.77
CA PRO A 124 -4.97 17.08 -0.65
C PRO A 124 -6.38 17.61 -0.96
N CYS A 125 -6.52 18.42 -2.00
CA CYS A 125 -7.82 18.88 -2.50
C CYS A 125 -8.69 17.67 -2.91
N ILE A 126 -10.00 17.82 -2.82
CA ILE A 126 -10.91 16.68 -3.02
C ILE A 126 -10.82 16.06 -4.41
N TRP A 127 -10.57 16.85 -5.45
CA TRP A 127 -10.36 16.36 -6.82
C TRP A 127 -9.06 15.57 -6.95
N ASP A 128 -7.99 16.00 -6.28
CA ASP A 128 -6.73 15.26 -6.25
C ASP A 128 -6.87 13.95 -5.45
N ARG A 129 -7.68 13.95 -4.39
CA ARG A 129 -8.03 12.70 -3.67
C ARG A 129 -8.80 11.73 -4.56
N LEU A 130 -9.73 12.24 -5.39
CA LEU A 130 -10.47 11.41 -6.33
C LEU A 130 -9.53 10.78 -7.37
N ILE A 131 -8.59 11.55 -7.93
CA ILE A 131 -7.58 11.04 -8.85
C ILE A 131 -6.67 10.01 -8.18
N GLN A 132 -6.20 10.29 -6.95
CA GLN A 132 -5.41 9.32 -6.19
C GLN A 132 -6.16 8.01 -5.93
N GLN A 133 -7.47 8.08 -5.68
CA GLN A 133 -8.29 6.89 -5.50
C GLN A 133 -8.46 6.12 -6.80
N CYS A 134 -8.67 6.80 -7.95
CA CYS A 134 -8.72 6.15 -9.26
C CYS A 134 -7.43 5.38 -9.56
N VAL A 135 -6.28 6.00 -9.27
CA VAL A 135 -4.97 5.37 -9.45
C VAL A 135 -4.80 4.20 -8.46
N LYS A 136 -5.12 4.41 -7.18
CA LYS A 136 -4.95 3.40 -6.14
C LYS A 136 -5.69 2.10 -6.47
N GLN A 137 -6.98 2.16 -6.85
CA GLN A 137 -7.78 0.94 -7.04
C GLN A 137 -7.32 0.10 -8.24
N ILE A 138 -6.68 0.69 -9.25
CA ILE A 138 -6.07 -0.06 -10.36
C ILE A 138 -4.68 -0.62 -9.97
N LEU A 139 -3.89 0.14 -9.21
CA LEU A 139 -2.56 -0.32 -8.79
C LEU A 139 -2.59 -1.36 -7.67
N GLU A 140 -3.58 -1.29 -6.79
CA GLU A 140 -3.66 -2.14 -5.60
C GLU A 140 -3.64 -3.64 -5.94
N PRO A 141 -4.47 -4.19 -6.85
CA PRO A 141 -4.42 -5.60 -7.22
C PRO A 141 -3.09 -6.00 -7.88
N ILE A 142 -2.48 -5.12 -8.68
CA ILE A 142 -1.18 -5.37 -9.31
C ILE A 142 -0.08 -5.51 -8.24
N CYS A 143 -0.05 -4.60 -7.27
CA CYS A 143 0.92 -4.60 -6.19
C CYS A 143 0.69 -5.75 -5.21
N GLU A 144 -0.58 -6.04 -4.85
CA GLU A 144 -0.95 -7.13 -3.94
C GLU A 144 -0.45 -8.49 -4.42
N ALA A 145 -0.45 -8.75 -5.73
CA ALA A 145 0.07 -9.97 -6.32
C ALA A 145 1.58 -10.17 -6.10
N LYS A 146 2.31 -9.10 -5.77
CA LYS A 146 3.77 -9.07 -5.60
C LYS A 146 4.23 -8.86 -4.15
N PHE A 147 3.34 -8.47 -3.25
CA PHE A 147 3.71 -8.21 -1.86
C PHE A 147 3.96 -9.50 -1.08
N SER A 148 4.97 -9.47 -0.21
CA SER A 148 5.25 -10.58 0.71
C SER A 148 4.04 -10.92 1.57
N ASN A 149 3.86 -12.21 1.84
CA ASN A 149 2.81 -12.70 2.74
C ASN A 149 3.02 -12.28 4.19
N ASN A 150 4.22 -11.82 4.56
CA ASN A 150 4.59 -11.41 5.91
C ASN A 150 4.38 -9.89 6.15
N SER A 151 3.83 -9.16 5.16
CA SER A 151 3.42 -7.77 5.27
C SER A 151 1.91 -7.65 5.48
N TYR A 152 1.46 -6.90 6.49
CA TYR A 152 0.05 -6.85 6.92
C TYR A 152 -0.57 -5.46 6.92
N GLY A 153 0.20 -4.40 7.16
CA GLY A 153 -0.32 -3.04 7.26
C GLY A 153 -0.77 -2.45 5.92
N PHE A 154 -1.86 -1.70 5.95
CA PHE A 154 -2.43 -0.97 4.80
C PHE A 154 -2.81 -1.84 3.58
N ARG A 155 -3.04 -3.11 3.79
CA ARG A 155 -3.40 -4.08 2.73
C ARG A 155 -4.86 -4.52 2.86
N PRO A 156 -5.56 -4.77 1.74
CA PRO A 156 -6.91 -5.33 1.77
C PRO A 156 -6.88 -6.73 2.41
N ASN A 157 -7.93 -7.06 3.14
CA ASN A 157 -8.15 -8.36 3.79
C ASN A 157 -7.03 -8.78 4.77
N ARG A 158 -6.19 -7.83 5.23
CA ARG A 158 -5.17 -8.04 6.25
C ARG A 158 -5.38 -7.08 7.42
N SER A 159 -5.05 -7.53 8.61
CA SER A 159 -5.31 -6.79 9.83
C SER A 159 -4.18 -6.95 10.84
N VAL A 160 -4.24 -6.19 11.94
CA VAL A 160 -3.33 -6.32 13.08
C VAL A 160 -3.42 -7.71 13.70
N GLU A 161 -4.63 -8.28 13.78
CA GLU A 161 -4.86 -9.62 14.34
C GLU A 161 -4.14 -10.70 13.54
N HIS A 162 -4.06 -10.57 12.21
CA HIS A 162 -3.29 -11.48 11.36
C HIS A 162 -1.79 -11.37 11.65
N ALA A 163 -1.25 -10.16 11.84
CA ALA A 163 0.15 -9.95 12.20
C ALA A 163 0.46 -10.54 13.59
N ILE A 164 -0.43 -10.32 14.58
CA ILE A 164 -0.32 -10.89 15.93
C ILE A 164 -0.37 -12.43 15.88
N SER A 165 -1.32 -12.99 15.14
CA SER A 165 -1.43 -14.45 14.97
C SER A 165 -0.16 -15.06 14.36
N ARG A 166 0.43 -14.38 13.36
CA ARG A 166 1.71 -14.78 12.77
C ARG A 166 2.85 -14.71 13.78
N THR A 167 2.95 -13.62 14.53
CA THR A 167 3.93 -13.43 15.61
C THR A 167 3.81 -14.55 16.65
N TYR A 168 2.59 -14.83 17.12
CA TYR A 168 2.32 -15.91 18.05
C TYR A 168 2.79 -17.28 17.51
N SER A 169 2.48 -17.54 16.24
CA SER A 169 2.92 -18.80 15.59
C SER A 169 4.45 -18.93 15.52
N LEU A 170 5.18 -17.84 15.26
CA LEU A 170 6.64 -17.84 15.22
C LEU A 170 7.25 -18.06 16.60
N LEU A 171 6.70 -17.42 17.63
CA LEU A 171 7.19 -17.56 19.01
C LEU A 171 6.86 -18.92 19.61
N GLN A 172 5.59 -19.35 19.57
CA GLN A 172 5.11 -20.50 20.30
C GLN A 172 5.32 -21.82 19.54
N ARG A 173 5.05 -21.83 18.23
CA ARG A 173 5.12 -23.08 17.43
C ARG A 173 6.47 -23.29 16.77
N ALA A 174 7.11 -22.23 16.33
CA ALA A 174 8.42 -22.31 15.68
C ALA A 174 9.59 -22.10 16.64
N HIS A 175 9.32 -21.69 17.89
CA HIS A 175 10.32 -21.45 18.95
C HIS A 175 11.41 -20.45 18.55
N LEU A 176 11.01 -19.34 17.88
CA LEU A 176 11.89 -18.25 17.47
C LEU A 176 11.85 -17.17 18.55
N HIS A 177 12.67 -17.28 19.57
CA HIS A 177 12.55 -16.49 20.80
C HIS A 177 13.39 -15.21 20.79
N TYR A 178 14.29 -15.04 19.82
CA TYR A 178 15.07 -13.81 19.65
C TYR A 178 14.38 -12.91 18.66
N VAL A 179 13.92 -11.75 19.14
CA VAL A 179 13.12 -10.80 18.35
C VAL A 179 13.88 -9.49 18.23
N LEU A 180 14.13 -9.09 17.01
CA LEU A 180 14.65 -7.76 16.67
C LEU A 180 13.47 -6.85 16.29
N GLU A 181 13.37 -5.72 16.95
CA GLU A 181 12.32 -4.72 16.71
C GLU A 181 12.93 -3.52 16.01
N PHE A 182 12.30 -3.13 14.91
CA PHE A 182 12.76 -2.02 14.07
C PHE A 182 11.64 -1.00 13.85
N ASP A 183 11.99 0.27 13.99
CA ASP A 183 11.17 1.43 13.62
C ASP A 183 11.95 2.32 12.65
N ILE A 184 11.37 2.64 11.50
CA ILE A 184 12.01 3.51 10.50
C ILE A 184 11.66 4.96 10.79
N LYS A 185 12.59 5.69 11.38
CA LYS A 185 12.40 7.10 11.74
C LYS A 185 11.96 7.95 10.53
N GLY A 186 10.75 8.51 10.63
CA GLY A 186 10.22 9.42 9.62
C GLY A 186 10.10 8.77 8.23
N PHE A 187 9.70 7.51 8.18
CA PHE A 187 9.65 6.72 6.93
C PHE A 187 8.94 7.46 5.80
N PHE A 188 7.70 7.91 6.03
CA PHE A 188 6.90 8.58 5.01
C PHE A 188 7.54 9.87 4.48
N ASP A 189 8.28 10.59 5.32
CA ASP A 189 8.93 11.86 4.97
C ASP A 189 10.26 11.65 4.20
N ASN A 190 10.80 10.42 4.21
CA ASN A 190 12.11 10.10 3.63
C ASN A 190 12.06 9.21 2.39
N VAL A 191 10.89 8.85 1.89
CA VAL A 191 10.74 8.04 0.66
C VAL A 191 11.40 8.73 -0.53
N ASN A 192 12.37 8.08 -1.18
CA ASN A 192 13.02 8.59 -2.38
C ASN A 192 12.10 8.41 -3.60
N HIS A 193 11.69 9.52 -4.22
CA HIS A 193 10.75 9.51 -5.35
C HIS A 193 11.28 8.70 -6.54
N SER A 194 12.57 8.88 -6.89
CA SER A 194 13.16 8.18 -8.04
C SER A 194 13.29 6.68 -7.80
N LYS A 195 13.62 6.27 -6.57
CA LYS A 195 13.65 4.85 -6.20
C LYS A 195 12.25 4.25 -6.28
N LEU A 196 11.25 4.89 -5.70
CA LEU A 196 9.85 4.44 -5.74
C LEU A 196 9.33 4.25 -7.17
N ILE A 197 9.61 5.20 -8.08
CA ILE A 197 9.20 5.07 -9.50
C ILE A 197 9.88 3.87 -10.16
N ARG A 198 11.15 3.60 -9.88
CA ARG A 198 11.85 2.40 -10.38
C ARG A 198 11.27 1.11 -9.80
N GLN A 199 10.90 1.11 -8.52
CA GLN A 199 10.24 -0.03 -7.87
C GLN A 199 8.88 -0.34 -8.49
N LEU A 200 8.06 0.68 -8.77
CA LEU A 200 6.80 0.51 -9.52
C LEU A 200 7.04 -0.10 -10.91
N TRP A 201 8.06 0.40 -11.62
CA TRP A 201 8.44 -0.15 -12.91
C TRP A 201 8.85 -1.62 -12.82
N SER A 202 9.63 -2.00 -11.81
CA SER A 202 10.06 -3.38 -11.56
C SER A 202 8.90 -4.32 -11.20
N LEU A 203 7.85 -3.80 -10.54
CA LEU A 203 6.62 -4.55 -10.28
C LEU A 203 5.76 -4.79 -11.53
N GLY A 204 6.16 -4.24 -12.69
CA GLY A 204 5.48 -4.39 -13.97
C GLY A 204 4.61 -3.19 -14.37
N ILE A 205 4.53 -2.13 -13.56
CA ILE A 205 3.78 -0.92 -13.87
C ILE A 205 4.61 -0.05 -14.81
N GLN A 206 4.46 -0.26 -16.13
CA GLN A 206 5.31 0.34 -17.16
C GLN A 206 4.60 1.42 -18.00
N ASP A 207 3.44 1.88 -17.54
CA ASP A 207 2.74 3.03 -18.12
C ASP A 207 3.44 4.33 -17.74
N LYS A 208 4.11 4.95 -18.71
CA LYS A 208 4.89 6.19 -18.51
C LYS A 208 4.01 7.36 -18.09
N GLN A 209 2.78 7.43 -18.60
CA GLN A 209 1.83 8.49 -18.26
C GLN A 209 1.37 8.35 -16.81
N LEU A 210 1.05 7.14 -16.38
CA LEU A 210 0.72 6.85 -14.98
C LEU A 210 1.88 7.17 -14.04
N LEU A 211 3.09 6.75 -14.35
CA LEU A 211 4.28 7.04 -13.54
C LEU A 211 4.55 8.55 -13.45
N PHE A 212 4.27 9.29 -14.53
CA PHE A 212 4.31 10.74 -14.50
C PHE A 212 3.26 11.31 -13.52
N VAL A 213 2.01 10.84 -13.56
CA VAL A 213 0.94 11.25 -12.63
C VAL A 213 1.35 10.98 -11.18
N ILE A 214 1.88 9.78 -10.88
CA ILE A 214 2.36 9.42 -9.54
C ILE A 214 3.49 10.37 -9.10
N LYS A 215 4.45 10.64 -9.97
CA LYS A 215 5.54 11.58 -9.68
C LYS A 215 5.03 12.99 -9.38
N ARG A 216 3.96 13.44 -10.05
CA ARG A 216 3.32 14.74 -9.78
C ARG A 216 2.60 14.75 -8.43
N ILE A 217 1.92 13.65 -8.07
CA ILE A 217 1.31 13.47 -6.74
C ILE A 217 2.37 13.57 -5.63
N LEU A 218 3.50 12.87 -5.79
CA LEU A 218 4.60 12.89 -4.83
C LEU A 218 5.24 14.29 -4.66
N LYS A 219 5.26 15.08 -5.73
CA LYS A 219 5.81 16.44 -5.77
C LYS A 219 4.75 17.53 -5.58
N ALA A 220 3.55 17.19 -5.13
CA ALA A 220 2.51 18.19 -4.87
C ALA A 220 3.00 19.25 -3.89
N PRO A 221 2.85 20.55 -4.19
CA PRO A 221 3.22 21.62 -3.27
C PRO A 221 2.50 21.48 -1.93
N ILE A 222 3.12 21.88 -0.83
CA ILE A 222 2.52 21.83 0.51
C ILE A 222 2.33 23.26 0.99
N ARG A 223 1.08 23.63 1.27
CA ARG A 223 0.75 24.93 1.89
C ARG A 223 0.84 24.78 3.41
N MET A 224 1.79 25.49 3.99
CA MET A 224 2.05 25.50 5.42
C MET A 224 1.05 26.39 6.18
N PRO A 225 0.87 26.21 7.50
CA PRO A 225 -0.04 27.03 8.32
C PRO A 225 0.31 28.52 8.33
N ASP A 226 1.58 28.88 8.18
CA ASP A 226 2.07 30.26 8.08
C ASP A 226 1.85 30.91 6.71
N GLY A 227 1.23 30.17 5.75
CA GLY A 227 0.96 30.63 4.41
C GLY A 227 2.10 30.42 3.41
N THR A 228 3.26 29.91 3.82
CA THR A 228 4.36 29.56 2.91
C THR A 228 4.03 28.32 2.09
N THR A 229 4.76 28.07 1.01
CA THR A 229 4.60 26.90 0.16
C THR A 229 5.93 26.15 0.04
N GLU A 230 5.94 24.89 0.46
CA GLU A 230 7.08 23.99 0.32
C GLU A 230 6.91 23.07 -0.90
N TYR A 231 8.04 22.74 -1.53
CA TYR A 231 8.10 21.84 -2.69
C TYR A 231 8.89 20.58 -2.28
N PRO A 232 8.21 19.44 -2.03
CA PRO A 232 8.86 18.23 -1.53
C PRO A 232 9.76 17.62 -2.62
N THR A 233 10.99 17.29 -2.22
CA THR A 233 11.95 16.55 -3.07
C THR A 233 11.98 15.05 -2.74
N LYS A 234 11.46 14.67 -1.59
CA LYS A 234 11.34 13.32 -1.05
C LYS A 234 10.06 13.20 -0.22
N GLY A 235 9.72 12.00 0.19
CA GLY A 235 8.58 11.70 1.04
C GLY A 235 7.29 11.44 0.25
N THR A 236 6.30 10.89 0.96
CA THR A 236 4.93 10.75 0.48
C THR A 236 4.02 11.59 1.37
N PRO A 237 3.02 12.30 0.81
CA PRO A 237 2.13 13.13 1.62
C PRO A 237 1.44 12.28 2.70
N GLN A 238 1.71 12.52 3.99
CA GLN A 238 1.00 11.87 5.08
C GLN A 238 -0.47 12.32 5.05
N GLY A 239 -1.39 11.40 4.69
CA GLY A 239 -2.81 11.68 4.46
C GLY A 239 -3.24 11.64 2.99
N GLY A 240 -2.32 11.42 2.07
CA GLY A 240 -2.65 11.06 0.68
C GLY A 240 -3.26 9.66 0.61
N ILE A 241 -4.30 9.49 -0.21
CA ILE A 241 -5.03 8.21 -0.35
C ILE A 241 -4.13 7.08 -0.89
N ILE A 242 -3.22 7.40 -1.78
CA ILE A 242 -2.30 6.43 -2.39
C ILE A 242 -1.07 6.16 -1.53
N SER A 243 -0.73 7.04 -0.57
CA SER A 243 0.52 6.98 0.18
C SER A 243 0.76 5.66 0.92
N PRO A 244 -0.26 5.02 1.54
CA PRO A 244 -0.08 3.71 2.18
C PRO A 244 0.30 2.59 1.20
N LEU A 245 -0.26 2.58 0.00
CA LEU A 245 0.09 1.62 -1.05
C LEU A 245 1.55 1.83 -1.51
N LEU A 246 1.94 3.09 -1.77
CA LEU A 246 3.30 3.44 -2.18
C LEU A 246 4.33 3.12 -1.09
N ALA A 247 3.97 3.27 0.18
CA ALA A 247 4.79 2.86 1.32
C ALA A 247 5.08 1.35 1.28
N ASN A 248 4.06 0.53 1.04
CA ASN A 248 4.22 -0.92 0.89
C ASN A 248 5.08 -1.28 -0.34
N VAL A 249 4.97 -0.56 -1.46
CA VAL A 249 5.86 -0.75 -2.63
C VAL A 249 7.33 -0.52 -2.24
N VAL A 250 7.62 0.54 -1.48
CA VAL A 250 9.01 0.84 -1.04
C VAL A 250 9.57 -0.27 -0.15
N LEU A 251 8.77 -0.76 0.80
CA LEU A 251 9.21 -1.76 1.77
C LEU A 251 9.18 -3.19 1.25
N ASN A 252 8.53 -3.43 0.11
CA ASN A 252 8.45 -4.75 -0.49
C ASN A 252 9.82 -5.35 -0.85
N GLU A 253 10.80 -4.52 -1.23
CA GLU A 253 12.18 -4.98 -1.44
C GLU A 253 12.82 -5.52 -0.16
N LEU A 254 12.57 -4.85 0.97
CA LEU A 254 13.05 -5.31 2.29
C LEU A 254 12.40 -6.63 2.66
N ASP A 255 11.07 -6.75 2.48
CA ASP A 255 10.35 -7.98 2.78
C ASP A 255 10.91 -9.17 1.98
N HIS A 256 11.06 -9.02 0.67
CA HIS A 256 11.61 -10.07 -0.20
C HIS A 256 13.08 -10.35 0.07
N TRP A 257 13.87 -9.33 0.41
CA TRP A 257 15.27 -9.56 0.79
C TRP A 257 15.36 -10.45 2.03
N ILE A 258 14.57 -10.18 3.08
CA ILE A 258 14.55 -11.01 4.29
C ILE A 258 13.99 -12.41 3.98
N ASP A 259 12.90 -12.49 3.22
CA ASP A 259 12.32 -13.78 2.82
C ASP A 259 13.32 -14.63 2.02
N SER A 260 14.16 -14.00 1.17
CA SER A 260 15.20 -14.69 0.39
C SER A 260 16.31 -15.31 1.23
N GLN A 261 16.56 -14.77 2.43
CA GLN A 261 17.61 -15.30 3.33
C GLN A 261 17.20 -16.65 3.95
N TRP A 262 15.89 -16.93 4.07
CA TRP A 262 15.41 -18.15 4.70
C TRP A 262 14.16 -18.73 4.03
N VAL A 263 13.05 -18.01 4.03
CA VAL A 263 11.74 -18.55 3.60
C VAL A 263 11.73 -18.93 2.12
N GLU A 264 12.36 -18.12 1.27
CA GLU A 264 12.46 -18.29 -0.18
C GLU A 264 13.87 -18.67 -0.64
N HIS A 265 14.71 -19.09 0.29
CA HIS A 265 16.04 -19.58 -0.05
C HIS A 265 15.95 -20.81 -0.99
N PRO A 266 16.82 -20.95 -2.00
CA PRO A 266 16.76 -22.06 -2.95
C PRO A 266 16.72 -23.45 -2.30
N LEU A 267 17.46 -23.69 -1.21
CA LEU A 267 17.39 -24.94 -0.45
C LEU A 267 16.03 -25.19 0.20
N ALA A 268 15.35 -24.15 0.70
CA ALA A 268 14.01 -24.30 1.26
C ALA A 268 12.99 -24.63 0.16
N VAL A 269 13.12 -24.00 -1.00
CA VAL A 269 12.21 -24.17 -2.14
C VAL A 269 12.41 -25.53 -2.82
N SER A 270 13.65 -26.00 -3.02
CA SER A 270 13.95 -27.28 -3.68
C SER A 270 13.47 -28.50 -2.89
N HIS A 271 13.33 -28.38 -1.56
CA HIS A 271 12.81 -29.43 -0.67
C HIS A 271 11.35 -29.20 -0.27
N ALA A 272 10.67 -28.24 -0.87
CA ALA A 272 9.26 -27.98 -0.63
C ALA A 272 8.39 -29.08 -1.27
N TYR A 273 7.32 -29.46 -0.58
CA TYR A 273 6.35 -30.42 -1.10
C TYR A 273 4.93 -29.96 -0.81
N ARG A 274 3.98 -30.42 -1.63
CA ARG A 274 2.57 -30.11 -1.44
C ARG A 274 2.00 -30.99 -0.33
N ARG A 275 1.29 -30.37 0.59
CA ARG A 275 0.60 -31.05 1.69
C ARG A 275 -0.82 -30.54 1.78
N ILE A 276 -1.76 -31.45 1.97
CA ILE A 276 -3.16 -31.11 2.24
C ILE A 276 -3.34 -31.02 3.76
N ILE A 277 -3.74 -29.86 4.24
CA ILE A 277 -4.11 -29.64 5.63
C ILE A 277 -5.59 -29.27 5.66
N ARG A 278 -6.41 -30.15 6.23
CA ARG A 278 -7.88 -30.11 6.15
C ARG A 278 -8.33 -30.12 4.68
N THR A 279 -8.82 -28.98 4.15
CA THR A 279 -9.28 -28.83 2.77
C THR A 279 -8.38 -27.94 1.91
N SER A 280 -7.27 -27.43 2.50
CA SER A 280 -6.40 -26.47 1.84
C SER A 280 -5.06 -27.10 1.45
N GLU A 281 -4.62 -26.85 0.22
CA GLU A 281 -3.28 -27.21 -0.25
C GLU A 281 -2.26 -26.19 0.31
N VAL A 282 -1.22 -26.68 0.95
CA VAL A 282 -0.14 -25.87 1.55
C VAL A 282 1.20 -26.37 1.03
N ILE A 283 2.09 -25.45 0.71
CA ILE A 283 3.49 -25.75 0.40
C ILE A 283 4.26 -25.86 1.71
N ASP A 284 4.69 -27.08 2.06
CA ASP A 284 5.46 -27.36 3.26
C ASP A 284 6.97 -27.32 2.95
N LYS A 285 7.69 -26.42 3.60
CA LYS A 285 9.15 -26.22 3.47
C LYS A 285 9.94 -26.78 4.66
N SER A 286 9.30 -27.51 5.56
CA SER A 286 9.91 -27.98 6.81
C SER A 286 11.18 -28.83 6.61
N LYS A 287 11.21 -29.68 5.59
CA LYS A 287 12.39 -30.47 5.23
C LYS A 287 13.58 -29.59 4.85
N GLY A 288 13.34 -28.56 4.00
CA GLY A 288 14.36 -27.58 3.64
C GLY A 288 14.91 -26.84 4.86
N TYR A 289 14.03 -26.39 5.76
CA TYR A 289 14.46 -25.69 6.97
C TYR A 289 15.32 -26.58 7.90
N VAL A 290 15.01 -27.87 8.00
CA VAL A 290 15.85 -28.81 8.77
C VAL A 290 17.26 -28.92 8.16
N MET A 291 17.36 -28.97 6.84
CA MET A 291 18.66 -29.01 6.16
C MET A 291 19.41 -27.69 6.32
N MET A 292 18.74 -26.55 6.17
CA MET A 292 19.35 -25.22 6.30
C MET A 292 19.89 -24.96 7.70
N ARG A 293 19.24 -25.47 8.77
CA ARG A 293 19.76 -25.38 10.15
C ARG A 293 21.09 -26.09 10.38
N ARG A 294 21.49 -26.98 9.48
CA ARG A 294 22.79 -27.67 9.53
C ARG A 294 23.89 -26.88 8.79
N THR A 295 23.53 -25.74 8.20
CA THR A 295 24.44 -24.83 7.52
C THR A 295 24.72 -23.60 8.37
N GLY A 296 25.56 -22.68 7.90
CA GLY A 296 25.80 -21.38 8.55
C GLY A 296 24.75 -20.30 8.17
N LEU A 297 23.62 -20.68 7.57
CA LEU A 297 22.55 -19.74 7.20
C LEU A 297 21.78 -19.27 8.42
N LYS A 298 21.38 -17.99 8.42
CA LYS A 298 20.62 -17.39 9.51
C LYS A 298 19.13 -17.72 9.38
N GLU A 299 18.54 -18.33 10.43
CA GLU A 299 17.11 -18.55 10.48
C GLU A 299 16.39 -17.25 10.87
N MET A 300 15.77 -16.58 9.90
CA MET A 300 15.07 -15.34 10.12
C MET A 300 13.71 -15.29 9.42
N PHE A 301 12.73 -14.68 10.10
CA PHE A 301 11.38 -14.45 9.59
C PHE A 301 10.95 -13.03 9.90
N ILE A 302 10.32 -12.35 8.96
CA ILE A 302 9.78 -11.02 9.17
C ILE A 302 8.28 -11.06 9.46
N VAL A 303 7.80 -10.15 10.31
CA VAL A 303 6.40 -9.73 10.41
C VAL A 303 6.39 -8.22 10.37
N ARG A 304 5.79 -7.65 9.31
CA ARG A 304 5.72 -6.21 9.12
C ARG A 304 4.28 -5.70 9.13
N TYR A 305 4.06 -4.62 9.88
CA TYR A 305 2.82 -3.85 9.87
C TYR A 305 3.12 -2.39 9.56
N ALA A 306 2.90 -1.98 8.30
CA ALA A 306 3.32 -0.67 7.77
C ALA A 306 4.84 -0.48 7.84
N ASP A 307 5.32 0.53 8.58
CA ASP A 307 6.73 0.85 8.83
C ASP A 307 7.31 0.16 10.09
N ASP A 308 6.44 -0.38 10.96
CA ASP A 308 6.85 -1.22 12.08
C ASP A 308 7.11 -2.65 11.63
N PHE A 309 8.28 -3.19 11.94
CA PHE A 309 8.56 -4.60 11.65
C PHE A 309 9.43 -5.27 12.70
N ARG A 310 9.25 -6.58 12.78
CA ARG A 310 10.02 -7.46 13.66
C ARG A 310 10.62 -8.60 12.87
N ILE A 311 11.88 -8.95 13.23
CA ILE A 311 12.57 -10.11 12.70
C ILE A 311 12.71 -11.12 13.83
N PHE A 312 12.33 -12.35 13.56
CA PHE A 312 12.32 -13.46 14.52
C PHE A 312 13.44 -14.43 14.15
N CYS A 313 14.33 -14.67 15.09
CA CYS A 313 15.49 -15.56 14.97
C CYS A 313 15.41 -16.69 16.00
N ARG A 314 16.08 -17.81 15.73
CA ARG A 314 16.10 -18.97 16.62
C ARG A 314 17.09 -18.80 17.78
N ASN A 315 18.24 -18.25 17.51
CA ASN A 315 19.33 -18.07 18.47
C ASN A 315 19.86 -16.64 18.47
N ARG A 316 20.66 -16.33 19.48
CA ARG A 316 21.23 -15.00 19.68
C ARG A 316 22.22 -14.61 18.57
N GLU A 317 23.01 -15.57 18.14
CA GLU A 317 24.01 -15.34 17.09
C GLU A 317 23.37 -14.89 15.78
N ASP A 318 22.28 -15.58 15.34
CA ASP A 318 21.53 -15.16 14.15
C ASP A 318 20.95 -13.77 14.31
N ALA A 319 20.43 -13.42 15.50
CA ALA A 319 19.89 -12.11 15.78
C ALA A 319 20.97 -11.01 15.74
N GLU A 320 22.13 -11.23 16.34
CA GLU A 320 23.24 -10.25 16.35
C GLU A 320 23.87 -10.05 14.95
N ARG A 321 23.78 -11.05 14.07
CA ARG A 321 24.30 -11.02 12.70
C ARG A 321 23.29 -10.46 11.70
N THR A 322 22.02 -10.21 12.10
CA THR A 322 20.95 -9.67 11.25
C THR A 322 20.96 -8.15 11.22
#